data_9c70ac1e65109746f929b42f65786700
#
_entry.id   9c70ac1e65109746f929b42f65786700
#
_cell.length_a   1.000
_cell.length_b   1.000
_cell.length_c   1.000
_cell.angle_alpha   90.00
_cell.angle_beta   90.00
_cell.angle_gamma   90.00
#
_symmetry.space_group_name_H-M   'P 1'
#
loop_
_entity.id
_entity.type
_entity.pdbx_description
1 polymer ?
#
loop_
_entity_poly.entity_id
_entity_poly.type
_entity_poly.pdbx_seq_one_letter_code
_entity_poly.pdbx_strand_id
1 'polypeptide(L)'
;MIMNENQNTEWKESWRDEYLKWICGFANATGGKIYIGMNDNGKVVGVADADKLLEDIPNKVRDVLGIIVDVNLLEENGLKYIEIDVPPYSNPINYKGQYHYRSGSTKQELKGAALNRFILQRTGRHWDEFPIEWAGIEELSPNALNRFRKEAARSGRVDEDVLKDTTENLLHDLRLIDTQTNRPTRAALLLFHSDPERFVTGAYIKIGFFRDDKGNLEFQDEVHGSLMEQVDKAMDLIKTKYLIYRISYEGISRRETPQFPVEAIRESLMNCVAHKDYASAVPIQISVFPDHITFWNSGQLPENWTTDKLFESHPSSPYNPLIANAFFRSGDIE
;
A
#
# COMPACT_ATOMS: atom_id res chain seq x y z
N MET A 1 36.99 -11.21 9.51
CA MET A 1 35.59 -10.79 9.72
C MET A 1 34.73 -12.03 9.59
N ILE A 2 34.03 -12.43 10.62
CA ILE A 2 33.05 -13.53 10.53
C ILE A 2 31.89 -12.97 9.71
N MET A 3 31.72 -13.40 8.45
CA MET A 3 30.54 -13.10 7.68
C MET A 3 29.41 -13.93 8.30
N ASN A 4 28.29 -13.31 8.63
CA ASN A 4 27.07 -14.01 9.03
C ASN A 4 26.11 -14.01 7.83
N GLU A 5 25.24 -15.03 7.76
CA GLU A 5 24.08 -14.98 6.86
C GLU A 5 23.29 -13.68 7.07
N ASN A 6 22.87 -13.06 5.98
CA ASN A 6 22.18 -11.76 6.02
C ASN A 6 21.09 -11.71 4.93
N GLN A 7 20.51 -10.52 4.73
CA GLN A 7 19.46 -10.30 3.73
C GLN A 7 19.83 -10.82 2.34
N ASN A 8 21.11 -10.74 1.96
CA ASN A 8 21.57 -11.02 0.59
C ASN A 8 22.52 -12.21 0.49
N THR A 9 22.71 -12.98 1.55
CA THR A 9 23.66 -14.10 1.56
C THR A 9 23.12 -15.29 2.36
N GLU A 10 23.20 -16.47 1.76
CA GLU A 10 22.81 -17.74 2.37
C GLU A 10 23.88 -18.80 2.11
N TRP A 11 24.16 -19.69 3.08
CA TRP A 11 25.16 -20.78 2.99
C TRP A 11 24.52 -22.13 3.15
N LYS A 12 24.98 -23.11 2.40
CA LYS A 12 24.54 -24.51 2.48
C LYS A 12 25.72 -25.45 2.21
N GLU A 13 25.85 -26.47 3.03
CA GLU A 13 26.95 -27.44 2.88
C GLU A 13 26.78 -28.34 1.64
N SER A 14 25.55 -28.58 1.20
CA SER A 14 25.25 -29.43 0.04
C SER A 14 24.04 -28.90 -0.71
N TRP A 15 23.88 -29.30 -1.99
CA TRP A 15 22.68 -28.94 -2.76
C TRP A 15 21.51 -29.83 -2.42
N ARG A 16 20.32 -29.20 -2.31
CA ARG A 16 19.01 -29.87 -2.28
C ARG A 16 18.02 -29.09 -3.12
N ASP A 17 17.14 -29.78 -3.85
CA ASP A 17 16.16 -29.15 -4.73
C ASP A 17 15.19 -28.21 -3.98
N GLU A 18 14.97 -28.43 -2.70
CA GLU A 18 14.17 -27.53 -1.87
C GLU A 18 14.78 -26.13 -1.72
N TYR A 19 16.07 -25.95 -2.04
CA TYR A 19 16.72 -24.64 -1.98
C TYR A 19 16.29 -23.72 -3.12
N LEU A 20 15.58 -24.21 -4.12
CA LEU A 20 14.84 -23.39 -5.07
C LEU A 20 13.88 -22.41 -4.39
N LYS A 21 13.41 -22.71 -3.16
CA LYS A 21 12.63 -21.78 -2.34
C LYS A 21 13.42 -20.54 -1.91
N TRP A 22 14.73 -20.69 -1.63
CA TRP A 22 15.60 -19.56 -1.30
C TRP A 22 15.88 -18.72 -2.53
N ILE A 23 16.14 -19.35 -3.68
CA ILE A 23 16.28 -18.66 -4.98
C ILE A 23 15.01 -17.86 -5.29
N CYS A 24 13.85 -18.47 -5.15
CA CYS A 24 12.55 -17.78 -5.26
C CYS A 24 12.46 -16.59 -4.29
N GLY A 25 12.88 -16.77 -3.02
CA GLY A 25 12.87 -15.73 -2.01
C GLY A 25 13.81 -14.55 -2.35
N PHE A 26 15.00 -14.80 -2.87
CA PHE A 26 15.92 -13.76 -3.32
C PHE A 26 15.41 -13.05 -4.57
N ALA A 27 14.90 -13.79 -5.56
CA ALA A 27 14.33 -13.23 -6.79
C ALA A 27 13.15 -12.29 -6.49
N ASN A 28 12.35 -12.63 -5.49
CA ASN A 28 11.22 -11.82 -5.02
C ASN A 28 11.60 -10.68 -4.06
N ALA A 29 12.84 -10.62 -3.58
CA ALA A 29 13.34 -9.55 -2.73
C ALA A 29 14.29 -8.64 -3.49
N THR A 30 15.44 -8.35 -2.91
CA THR A 30 16.48 -7.47 -3.45
C THR A 30 17.58 -8.22 -4.20
N GLY A 31 17.37 -9.51 -4.49
CA GLY A 31 18.41 -10.40 -4.99
C GLY A 31 19.36 -10.88 -3.90
N GLY A 32 20.38 -11.64 -4.27
CA GLY A 32 21.39 -12.13 -3.34
C GLY A 32 22.15 -13.35 -3.83
N LYS A 33 23.00 -13.88 -2.98
CA LYS A 33 23.90 -15.01 -3.30
C LYS A 33 23.66 -16.19 -2.38
N ILE A 34 23.66 -17.38 -2.99
CA ILE A 34 23.60 -18.66 -2.27
C ILE A 34 24.93 -19.39 -2.55
N TYR A 35 25.60 -19.82 -1.50
CA TYR A 35 26.83 -20.60 -1.60
C TYR A 35 26.57 -22.06 -1.21
N ILE A 36 26.89 -22.98 -2.10
CA ILE A 36 26.77 -24.42 -1.89
C ILE A 36 28.18 -25.00 -1.70
N GLY A 37 28.40 -25.67 -0.58
CA GLY A 37 29.71 -26.14 -0.13
C GLY A 37 30.32 -25.25 0.96
N MET A 38 29.47 -24.46 1.65
CA MET A 38 29.85 -23.64 2.80
C MET A 38 29.01 -24.02 4.03
N ASN A 39 29.63 -24.05 5.18
CA ASN A 39 28.92 -24.28 6.45
C ASN A 39 28.35 -22.97 7.03
N ASP A 40 27.54 -23.09 8.11
CA ASP A 40 26.88 -21.96 8.77
C ASP A 40 27.84 -20.90 9.36
N ASN A 41 29.14 -21.18 9.43
CA ASN A 41 30.17 -20.24 9.87
C ASN A 41 30.88 -19.55 8.67
N GLY A 42 30.40 -19.75 7.44
CA GLY A 42 30.98 -19.17 6.23
C GLY A 42 32.30 -19.83 5.81
N LYS A 43 32.64 -21.02 6.33
CA LYS A 43 33.83 -21.76 5.95
C LYS A 43 33.52 -22.70 4.80
N VAL A 44 34.37 -22.70 3.76
CA VAL A 44 34.29 -23.64 2.66
C VAL A 44 34.59 -25.05 3.14
N VAL A 45 33.63 -25.96 2.92
CA VAL A 45 33.72 -27.40 3.21
C VAL A 45 33.77 -28.22 1.93
N GLY A 46 33.53 -27.57 0.77
CA GLY A 46 33.48 -28.19 -0.54
C GLY A 46 32.16 -28.90 -0.80
N VAL A 47 31.87 -29.17 -2.07
CA VAL A 47 30.67 -29.91 -2.48
C VAL A 47 31.06 -31.05 -3.42
N ALA A 48 30.42 -32.21 -3.26
CA ALA A 48 30.58 -33.33 -4.19
C ALA A 48 29.90 -33.00 -5.51
N ASP A 49 30.48 -33.53 -6.61
CA ASP A 49 29.92 -33.39 -7.96
C ASP A 49 29.71 -31.92 -8.42
N ALA A 50 30.63 -31.02 -8.02
CA ALA A 50 30.54 -29.59 -8.32
C ALA A 50 30.31 -29.30 -9.81
N ASP A 51 31.02 -30.00 -10.69
CA ASP A 51 30.91 -29.82 -12.13
C ASP A 51 29.54 -30.24 -12.67
N LYS A 52 28.90 -31.27 -12.08
CA LYS A 52 27.52 -31.67 -12.41
C LYS A 52 26.51 -30.66 -11.91
N LEU A 53 26.70 -30.14 -10.69
CA LEU A 53 25.78 -29.11 -10.10
C LEU A 53 25.83 -27.81 -10.90
N LEU A 54 26.95 -27.46 -11.53
CA LEU A 54 27.11 -26.31 -12.41
C LEU A 54 26.15 -26.37 -13.62
N GLU A 55 25.81 -27.58 -14.09
CA GLU A 55 24.84 -27.80 -15.16
C GLU A 55 23.41 -28.00 -14.63
N ASP A 56 23.24 -28.76 -13.54
CA ASP A 56 21.94 -29.16 -13.00
C ASP A 56 21.21 -27.98 -12.39
N ILE A 57 21.88 -27.09 -11.66
CA ILE A 57 21.24 -25.97 -10.94
C ILE A 57 20.58 -24.97 -11.89
N PRO A 58 21.25 -24.43 -12.92
CA PRO A 58 20.62 -23.50 -13.87
C PRO A 58 19.41 -24.12 -14.57
N ASN A 59 19.51 -25.39 -14.98
CA ASN A 59 18.39 -26.09 -15.61
C ASN A 59 17.18 -26.21 -14.67
N LYS A 60 17.39 -26.63 -13.42
CA LYS A 60 16.32 -26.73 -12.42
C LYS A 60 15.69 -25.38 -12.08
N VAL A 61 16.50 -24.31 -11.98
CA VAL A 61 16.00 -22.96 -11.75
C VAL A 61 15.10 -22.51 -12.89
N ARG A 62 15.56 -22.69 -14.13
CA ARG A 62 14.77 -22.36 -15.32
C ARG A 62 13.46 -23.16 -15.38
N ASP A 63 13.56 -24.47 -15.20
CA ASP A 63 12.41 -25.38 -15.40
C ASP A 63 11.36 -25.28 -14.29
N VAL A 64 11.76 -24.94 -13.06
CA VAL A 64 10.86 -24.89 -11.90
C VAL A 64 10.43 -23.46 -11.56
N LEU A 65 11.31 -22.48 -11.69
CA LEU A 65 11.03 -21.09 -11.32
C LEU A 65 10.79 -20.17 -12.52
N GLY A 66 11.16 -20.61 -13.74
CA GLY A 66 11.01 -19.82 -14.95
C GLY A 66 11.95 -18.62 -15.04
N ILE A 67 13.06 -18.64 -14.30
CA ILE A 67 14.04 -17.54 -14.24
C ILE A 67 15.45 -18.03 -14.59
N ILE A 68 16.35 -17.09 -14.82
CA ILE A 68 17.77 -17.34 -15.07
C ILE A 68 18.57 -16.79 -13.90
N VAL A 69 19.58 -17.53 -13.46
CA VAL A 69 20.52 -17.12 -12.43
C VAL A 69 21.94 -17.40 -12.91
N ASP A 70 22.92 -16.66 -12.41
CA ASP A 70 24.33 -16.95 -12.69
C ASP A 70 24.82 -17.98 -11.67
N VAL A 71 25.46 -19.04 -12.18
CA VAL A 71 26.01 -20.11 -11.34
C VAL A 71 27.53 -20.22 -11.66
N ASN A 72 28.33 -19.99 -10.64
CA ASN A 72 29.79 -19.93 -10.74
C ASN A 72 30.42 -21.03 -9.91
N LEU A 73 31.39 -21.71 -10.49
CA LEU A 73 32.27 -22.66 -9.79
C LEU A 73 33.45 -21.88 -9.22
N LEU A 74 33.59 -21.95 -7.90
CA LEU A 74 34.68 -21.31 -7.16
C LEU A 74 35.53 -22.38 -6.44
N GLU A 75 36.78 -22.04 -6.15
CA GLU A 75 37.70 -22.92 -5.44
C GLU A 75 38.47 -22.16 -4.37
N GLU A 76 38.53 -22.72 -3.16
CA GLU A 76 39.33 -22.22 -2.06
C GLU A 76 40.03 -23.37 -1.33
N ASN A 77 41.35 -23.28 -1.17
CA ASN A 77 42.19 -24.30 -0.52
C ASN A 77 42.02 -25.73 -1.12
N GLY A 78 41.79 -25.83 -2.46
CA GLY A 78 41.57 -27.10 -3.16
C GLY A 78 40.15 -27.68 -2.99
N LEU A 79 39.23 -26.94 -2.32
CA LEU A 79 37.86 -27.33 -2.19
C LEU A 79 36.98 -26.53 -3.17
N LYS A 80 36.23 -27.27 -4.02
CA LYS A 80 35.27 -26.65 -4.95
C LYS A 80 33.95 -26.36 -4.28
N TYR A 81 33.38 -25.19 -4.55
CA TYR A 81 32.06 -24.79 -4.10
C TYR A 81 31.34 -23.95 -5.16
N ILE A 82 30.06 -23.79 -5.06
CA ILE A 82 29.22 -23.09 -6.05
C ILE A 82 28.63 -21.80 -5.46
N GLU A 83 28.77 -20.73 -6.24
CA GLU A 83 28.03 -19.48 -6.00
C GLU A 83 26.85 -19.41 -6.98
N ILE A 84 25.66 -19.16 -6.47
CA ILE A 84 24.45 -18.86 -7.25
C ILE A 84 24.13 -17.39 -7.01
N ASP A 85 24.26 -16.54 -8.03
CA ASP A 85 23.91 -15.14 -7.98
C ASP A 85 22.50 -14.95 -8.54
N VAL A 86 21.60 -14.50 -7.67
CA VAL A 86 20.17 -14.35 -7.97
C VAL A 86 19.82 -12.88 -8.10
N PRO A 87 19.56 -12.37 -9.30
CA PRO A 87 19.12 -11.00 -9.49
C PRO A 87 17.67 -10.81 -8.96
N PRO A 88 17.29 -9.59 -8.55
CA PRO A 88 15.90 -9.29 -8.27
C PRO A 88 15.07 -9.31 -9.57
N TYR A 89 13.87 -9.89 -9.50
CA TYR A 89 12.93 -9.94 -10.62
C TYR A 89 11.76 -9.01 -10.38
N SER A 90 11.31 -8.30 -11.41
CA SER A 90 10.15 -7.42 -11.35
C SER A 90 8.83 -8.19 -11.27
N ASN A 91 8.75 -9.36 -11.92
CA ASN A 91 7.55 -10.20 -11.87
C ASN A 91 7.55 -11.10 -10.63
N PRO A 92 6.38 -11.43 -10.07
CA PRO A 92 6.26 -12.38 -8.98
C PRO A 92 6.74 -13.78 -9.38
N ILE A 93 7.72 -14.30 -8.67
CA ILE A 93 8.26 -15.66 -8.90
C ILE A 93 7.64 -16.60 -7.88
N ASN A 94 7.18 -17.77 -8.32
CA ASN A 94 6.65 -18.80 -7.43
C ASN A 94 7.44 -20.12 -7.55
N TYR A 95 7.49 -20.86 -6.44
CA TYR A 95 7.97 -22.23 -6.38
C TYR A 95 6.78 -23.15 -6.13
N LYS A 96 6.36 -23.90 -7.16
CA LYS A 96 5.23 -24.85 -7.09
C LYS A 96 3.95 -24.21 -6.50
N GLY A 97 3.62 -22.98 -6.95
CA GLY A 97 2.46 -22.23 -6.49
C GLY A 97 2.65 -21.48 -5.16
N GLN A 98 3.79 -21.60 -4.51
CA GLN A 98 4.13 -20.87 -3.28
C GLN A 98 5.03 -19.68 -3.60
N TYR A 99 4.72 -18.51 -3.05
CA TYR A 99 5.54 -17.32 -3.17
C TYR A 99 6.39 -17.17 -1.91
N HIS A 100 7.70 -17.13 -2.10
CA HIS A 100 8.66 -16.94 -1.02
C HIS A 100 9.31 -15.56 -1.13
N TYR A 101 9.57 -14.93 0.00
CA TYR A 101 10.23 -13.63 0.11
C TYR A 101 11.35 -13.70 1.14
N ARG A 102 12.50 -13.07 0.85
CA ARG A 102 13.63 -12.99 1.77
C ARG A 102 13.48 -11.75 2.64
N SER A 103 13.45 -11.94 3.96
CA SER A 103 13.42 -10.86 4.95
C SER A 103 14.44 -11.13 6.04
N GLY A 104 15.44 -10.27 6.16
CA GLY A 104 16.60 -10.53 6.99
C GLY A 104 17.32 -11.81 6.57
N SER A 105 17.69 -12.67 7.51
CA SER A 105 18.30 -13.98 7.25
C SER A 105 17.27 -15.10 7.05
N THR A 106 15.97 -14.77 6.95
CA THR A 106 14.90 -15.79 6.87
C THR A 106 14.18 -15.75 5.54
N LYS A 107 13.75 -16.94 5.10
CA LYS A 107 12.83 -17.10 3.96
C LYS A 107 11.40 -17.27 4.50
N GLN A 108 10.50 -16.41 4.09
CA GLN A 108 9.10 -16.43 4.47
C GLN A 108 8.21 -16.82 3.28
N GLU A 109 7.17 -17.61 3.53
CA GLU A 109 6.12 -17.87 2.54
C GLU A 109 5.07 -16.77 2.65
N LEU A 110 4.80 -16.09 1.55
CA LEU A 110 3.75 -15.06 1.49
C LEU A 110 2.38 -15.71 1.38
N LYS A 111 1.43 -15.31 2.24
CA LYS A 111 0.05 -15.81 2.27
C LYS A 111 -0.94 -14.68 2.54
N GLY A 112 -2.19 -14.88 2.14
CA GLY A 112 -3.28 -13.95 2.42
C GLY A 112 -2.99 -12.52 1.96
N ALA A 113 -3.20 -11.55 2.84
CA ALA A 113 -3.03 -10.12 2.52
C ALA A 113 -1.60 -9.76 2.09
N ALA A 114 -0.57 -10.38 2.68
CA ALA A 114 0.83 -10.13 2.30
C ALA A 114 1.12 -10.61 0.87
N LEU A 115 0.59 -11.76 0.47
CA LEU A 115 0.70 -12.27 -0.89
C LEU A 115 -0.01 -11.35 -1.90
N ASN A 116 -1.25 -10.96 -1.60
CA ASN A 116 -2.02 -10.08 -2.46
C ASN A 116 -1.29 -8.75 -2.69
N ARG A 117 -0.79 -8.14 -1.61
CA ARG A 117 0.00 -6.89 -1.68
C ARG A 117 1.25 -7.06 -2.54
N PHE A 118 2.02 -8.13 -2.32
CA PHE A 118 3.23 -8.43 -3.08
C PHE A 118 2.94 -8.56 -4.58
N ILE A 119 1.89 -9.32 -4.96
CA ILE A 119 1.51 -9.49 -6.37
C ILE A 119 1.13 -8.13 -6.97
N LEU A 120 0.33 -7.33 -6.28
CA LEU A 120 -0.10 -6.01 -6.75
C LEU A 120 1.10 -5.09 -6.99
N GLN A 121 2.01 -4.99 -6.03
CA GLN A 121 3.24 -4.17 -6.16
C GLN A 121 4.09 -4.60 -7.35
N ARG A 122 4.24 -5.91 -7.59
CA ARG A 122 5.06 -6.45 -8.69
C ARG A 122 4.40 -6.32 -10.05
N THR A 123 3.08 -6.29 -10.14
CA THR A 123 2.36 -6.06 -11.40
C THR A 123 2.27 -4.58 -11.77
N GLY A 124 2.75 -3.68 -10.90
CA GLY A 124 2.66 -2.24 -11.10
C GLY A 124 1.23 -1.69 -11.06
N ARG A 125 0.28 -2.46 -10.53
CA ARG A 125 -1.12 -2.04 -10.33
C ARG A 125 -1.42 -1.83 -8.85
N HIS A 126 -2.23 -0.82 -8.59
CA HIS A 126 -2.70 -0.52 -7.23
C HIS A 126 -4.04 -1.20 -6.95
N TRP A 127 -4.32 -1.43 -5.67
CA TRP A 127 -5.54 -2.11 -5.25
C TRP A 127 -6.83 -1.42 -5.72
N ASP A 128 -6.82 -0.11 -5.75
CA ASP A 128 -7.94 0.74 -6.13
C ASP A 128 -8.23 0.77 -7.66
N GLU A 129 -7.27 0.28 -8.48
CA GLU A 129 -7.40 0.18 -9.95
C GLU A 129 -8.19 -1.06 -10.41
N PHE A 130 -8.39 -2.05 -9.54
CA PHE A 130 -9.05 -3.29 -9.94
C PHE A 130 -10.56 -3.13 -10.01
N PRO A 131 -11.21 -3.64 -11.08
CA PRO A 131 -12.67 -3.64 -11.16
C PRO A 131 -13.28 -4.62 -10.16
N ILE A 132 -14.58 -4.42 -9.89
CA ILE A 132 -15.44 -5.39 -9.23
C ILE A 132 -16.36 -5.98 -10.29
N GLU A 133 -16.21 -7.28 -10.59
CA GLU A 133 -16.82 -7.93 -11.73
C GLU A 133 -18.35 -7.88 -11.76
N TRP A 134 -18.98 -7.86 -10.59
CA TRP A 134 -20.43 -7.87 -10.44
C TRP A 134 -21.03 -6.48 -10.22
N ALA A 135 -20.23 -5.40 -10.21
CA ALA A 135 -20.70 -4.02 -10.09
C ALA A 135 -20.80 -3.35 -11.46
N GLY A 136 -21.82 -2.52 -11.65
CA GLY A 136 -22.03 -1.70 -12.82
C GLY A 136 -21.92 -0.20 -12.55
N ILE A 137 -21.84 0.60 -13.61
CA ILE A 137 -21.80 2.07 -13.54
C ILE A 137 -23.10 2.62 -12.94
N GLU A 138 -24.19 1.94 -13.16
CA GLU A 138 -25.53 2.27 -12.66
C GLU A 138 -25.66 2.24 -11.14
N GLU A 139 -24.70 1.63 -10.44
CA GLU A 139 -24.66 1.62 -8.97
C GLU A 139 -24.03 2.88 -8.38
N LEU A 140 -23.40 3.71 -9.22
CA LEU A 140 -22.78 4.95 -8.77
C LEU A 140 -23.85 6.02 -8.51
N SER A 141 -23.74 6.75 -7.40
CA SER A 141 -24.69 7.78 -6.99
C SER A 141 -24.60 9.01 -7.90
N PRO A 142 -25.70 9.40 -8.57
CA PRO A 142 -25.72 10.63 -9.34
C PRO A 142 -25.40 11.87 -8.51
N ASN A 143 -25.75 11.87 -7.22
CA ASN A 143 -25.46 12.98 -6.33
C ASN A 143 -23.97 13.11 -6.06
N ALA A 144 -23.27 12.00 -5.79
CA ALA A 144 -21.83 12.01 -5.57
C ALA A 144 -21.06 12.42 -6.84
N LEU A 145 -21.47 11.92 -8.02
CA LEU A 145 -20.91 12.32 -9.30
C LEU A 145 -21.13 13.81 -9.60
N ASN A 146 -22.34 14.32 -9.38
CA ASN A 146 -22.65 15.74 -9.59
C ASN A 146 -21.90 16.65 -8.61
N ARG A 147 -21.72 16.21 -7.39
CA ARG A 147 -20.89 16.91 -6.42
C ARG A 147 -19.44 17.01 -6.92
N PHE A 148 -18.84 15.89 -7.29
CA PHE A 148 -17.48 15.86 -7.85
C PHE A 148 -17.35 16.83 -9.04
N ARG A 149 -18.28 16.81 -10.02
CA ARG A 149 -18.24 17.72 -11.17
C ARG A 149 -18.19 19.18 -10.75
N LYS A 150 -19.02 19.58 -9.79
CA LYS A 150 -19.05 20.96 -9.28
C LYS A 150 -17.77 21.38 -8.61
N GLU A 151 -17.20 20.50 -7.80
CA GLU A 151 -15.95 20.77 -7.08
C GLU A 151 -14.77 20.79 -8.05
N ALA A 152 -14.69 19.85 -8.98
CA ALA A 152 -13.68 19.80 -10.02
C ALA A 152 -13.68 21.06 -10.90
N ALA A 153 -14.85 21.52 -11.33
CA ALA A 153 -14.96 22.78 -12.07
C ALA A 153 -14.52 23.99 -11.24
N ARG A 154 -14.83 24.02 -9.93
CA ARG A 154 -14.38 25.11 -9.03
C ARG A 154 -12.88 25.11 -8.79
N SER A 155 -12.27 23.93 -8.77
CA SER A 155 -10.83 23.81 -8.49
C SER A 155 -9.95 24.43 -9.57
N GLY A 156 -10.47 24.60 -10.78
CA GLY A 156 -9.71 25.02 -11.96
C GLY A 156 -8.67 24.00 -12.44
N ARG A 157 -8.68 22.79 -11.88
CA ARG A 157 -7.76 21.67 -12.25
C ARG A 157 -8.32 20.76 -13.33
N VAL A 158 -9.57 20.96 -13.68
CA VAL A 158 -10.31 20.26 -14.75
C VAL A 158 -11.03 21.32 -15.56
N ASP A 159 -11.19 21.07 -16.87
CA ASP A 159 -11.96 21.94 -17.74
C ASP A 159 -13.43 22.04 -17.27
N GLU A 160 -14.06 23.21 -17.41
CA GLU A 160 -15.47 23.42 -17.05
C GLU A 160 -16.44 22.52 -17.82
N ASP A 161 -16.03 21.97 -18.96
CA ASP A 161 -16.82 21.01 -19.73
C ASP A 161 -17.13 19.72 -18.94
N VAL A 162 -16.39 19.43 -17.87
CA VAL A 162 -16.69 18.33 -16.92
C VAL A 162 -18.13 18.40 -16.37
N LEU A 163 -18.72 19.59 -16.29
CA LEU A 163 -20.11 19.78 -15.85
C LEU A 163 -21.13 19.15 -16.81
N LYS A 164 -20.77 18.99 -18.10
CA LYS A 164 -21.63 18.48 -19.16
C LYS A 164 -21.29 17.06 -19.58
N ASP A 165 -20.17 16.51 -19.09
CA ASP A 165 -19.72 15.19 -19.45
C ASP A 165 -20.72 14.10 -19.04
N THR A 166 -20.79 13.05 -19.87
CA THR A 166 -21.49 11.83 -19.48
C THR A 166 -20.75 11.18 -18.30
N THR A 167 -21.44 10.33 -17.57
CA THR A 167 -20.83 9.59 -16.47
C THR A 167 -19.70 8.69 -16.97
N GLU A 168 -19.90 8.04 -18.11
CA GLU A 168 -18.90 7.17 -18.74
C GLU A 168 -17.63 7.94 -19.09
N ASN A 169 -17.75 9.10 -19.75
CA ASN A 169 -16.60 9.93 -20.13
C ASN A 169 -15.84 10.39 -18.88
N LEU A 170 -16.55 10.91 -17.89
CA LEU A 170 -15.94 11.32 -16.60
C LEU A 170 -15.13 10.18 -15.97
N LEU A 171 -15.72 8.98 -15.91
CA LEU A 171 -15.05 7.83 -15.30
C LEU A 171 -13.85 7.36 -16.13
N HIS A 172 -13.89 7.45 -17.45
CA HIS A 172 -12.75 7.18 -18.32
C HIS A 172 -11.61 8.19 -18.10
N ASP A 173 -11.91 9.48 -18.04
CA ASP A 173 -10.92 10.55 -17.83
C ASP A 173 -10.26 10.47 -16.46
N LEU A 174 -10.98 9.98 -15.46
CA LEU A 174 -10.48 9.69 -14.13
C LEU A 174 -9.79 8.31 -14.03
N ARG A 175 -9.83 7.48 -15.09
CA ARG A 175 -9.36 6.08 -15.09
C ARG A 175 -10.08 5.20 -14.06
N LEU A 176 -11.33 5.50 -13.80
CA LEU A 176 -12.18 4.81 -12.82
C LEU A 176 -12.99 3.66 -13.43
N ILE A 177 -12.79 3.38 -14.72
CA ILE A 177 -13.33 2.22 -15.44
C ILE A 177 -12.17 1.36 -15.94
N ASP A 178 -12.28 0.07 -15.75
CA ASP A 178 -11.38 -0.91 -16.38
C ASP A 178 -11.73 -1.03 -17.87
N THR A 179 -10.76 -0.75 -18.73
CA THR A 179 -10.97 -0.68 -20.20
C THR A 179 -11.21 -2.03 -20.85
N GLN A 180 -10.89 -3.15 -20.20
CA GLN A 180 -11.10 -4.49 -20.73
C GLN A 180 -12.50 -5.02 -20.43
N THR A 181 -12.97 -4.75 -19.22
CA THR A 181 -14.26 -5.28 -18.72
C THR A 181 -15.38 -4.26 -18.76
N ASN A 182 -15.08 -2.99 -18.98
CA ASN A 182 -15.99 -1.84 -18.87
C ASN A 182 -16.71 -1.78 -17.51
N ARG A 183 -16.02 -2.22 -16.44
CA ARG A 183 -16.54 -2.23 -15.07
C ARG A 183 -15.91 -1.13 -14.23
N PRO A 184 -16.65 -0.57 -13.25
CA PRO A 184 -16.11 0.42 -12.33
C PRO A 184 -15.00 -0.20 -11.47
N THR A 185 -13.92 0.55 -11.28
CA THR A 185 -12.84 0.18 -10.37
C THR A 185 -13.31 0.27 -8.92
N ARG A 186 -12.54 -0.31 -7.99
CA ARG A 186 -12.77 -0.15 -6.55
C ARG A 186 -12.75 1.32 -6.13
N ALA A 187 -11.85 2.13 -6.74
CA ALA A 187 -11.83 3.57 -6.51
C ALA A 187 -13.16 4.23 -6.91
N ALA A 188 -13.75 3.88 -8.07
CA ALA A 188 -15.03 4.43 -8.50
C ALA A 188 -16.15 4.15 -7.50
N LEU A 189 -16.22 2.91 -7.01
CA LEU A 189 -17.24 2.50 -6.04
C LEU A 189 -17.04 3.16 -4.67
N LEU A 190 -15.80 3.28 -4.21
CA LEU A 190 -15.50 3.99 -2.98
C LEU A 190 -15.84 5.48 -3.05
N LEU A 191 -15.48 6.12 -4.15
CA LEU A 191 -15.67 7.57 -4.35
C LEU A 191 -17.15 7.93 -4.55
N PHE A 192 -17.93 7.10 -5.27
CA PHE A 192 -19.21 7.50 -5.82
C PHE A 192 -20.40 6.61 -5.44
N HIS A 193 -20.21 5.42 -4.87
CA HIS A 193 -21.34 4.62 -4.41
C HIS A 193 -21.87 5.15 -3.06
N SER A 194 -23.19 5.18 -2.88
CA SER A 194 -23.83 5.68 -1.64
C SER A 194 -23.57 4.80 -0.41
N ASP A 195 -23.25 3.52 -0.63
CA ASP A 195 -22.91 2.54 0.40
C ASP A 195 -21.72 1.69 -0.07
N PRO A 196 -20.49 2.23 -0.02
CA PRO A 196 -19.31 1.51 -0.49
C PRO A 196 -18.96 0.28 0.34
N GLU A 197 -19.49 0.16 1.57
CA GLU A 197 -19.25 -0.97 2.46
C GLU A 197 -19.82 -2.28 1.91
N ARG A 198 -20.79 -2.23 1.01
CA ARG A 198 -21.26 -3.40 0.25
C ARG A 198 -20.16 -4.08 -0.55
N PHE A 199 -19.16 -3.32 -0.97
CA PHE A 199 -18.04 -3.78 -1.81
C PHE A 199 -16.74 -3.89 -1.03
N VAL A 200 -16.53 -2.99 -0.06
CA VAL A 200 -15.27 -2.85 0.68
C VAL A 200 -15.58 -2.69 2.17
N THR A 201 -15.50 -3.78 2.89
CA THR A 201 -15.71 -3.78 4.35
C THR A 201 -14.78 -2.77 5.02
N GLY A 202 -15.31 -1.98 5.97
CA GLY A 202 -14.53 -0.97 6.68
C GLY A 202 -14.25 0.30 5.86
N ALA A 203 -15.01 0.54 4.79
CA ALA A 203 -14.95 1.77 4.00
C ALA A 203 -15.78 2.91 4.64
N TYR A 204 -15.54 3.19 5.93
CA TYR A 204 -16.16 4.26 6.69
C TYR A 204 -15.17 4.87 7.71
N ILE A 205 -15.58 5.94 8.38
CA ILE A 205 -14.75 6.67 9.34
C ILE A 205 -15.39 6.58 10.73
N LYS A 206 -14.59 6.25 11.75
CA LYS A 206 -14.97 6.34 13.16
C LYS A 206 -14.34 7.56 13.79
N ILE A 207 -15.12 8.34 14.56
CA ILE A 207 -14.63 9.47 15.32
C ILE A 207 -15.02 9.24 16.77
N GLY A 208 -14.04 9.25 17.69
CA GLY A 208 -14.28 9.10 19.12
C GLY A 208 -13.70 10.27 19.91
N PHE A 209 -14.37 10.72 20.95
CA PHE A 209 -13.85 11.66 21.93
C PHE A 209 -13.44 10.91 23.20
N PHE A 210 -12.20 11.11 23.60
CA PHE A 210 -11.58 10.47 24.76
C PHE A 210 -11.24 11.53 25.82
N ARG A 211 -11.57 11.23 27.06
CA ARG A 211 -11.27 12.14 28.17
C ARG A 211 -9.78 12.17 28.51
N ASP A 212 -9.12 11.05 28.33
CA ASP A 212 -7.73 10.85 28.67
C ASP A 212 -7.09 9.74 27.81
N ASP A 213 -5.76 9.58 27.88
CA ASP A 213 -5.00 8.57 27.16
C ASP A 213 -5.24 7.14 27.66
N LYS A 214 -6.04 6.93 28.71
CA LYS A 214 -6.36 5.60 29.24
C LYS A 214 -7.50 4.91 28.51
N GLY A 215 -8.00 5.53 27.43
CA GLY A 215 -9.04 4.96 26.59
C GLY A 215 -10.47 5.14 27.10
N ASN A 216 -10.71 6.14 27.95
CA ASN A 216 -12.05 6.51 28.43
C ASN A 216 -12.83 7.23 27.32
N LEU A 217 -13.51 6.45 26.48
CA LEU A 217 -14.38 6.94 25.41
C LEU A 217 -15.63 7.57 26.01
N GLU A 218 -15.91 8.84 25.71
CA GLU A 218 -17.11 9.54 26.15
C GLU A 218 -18.26 9.43 25.15
N PHE A 219 -17.95 9.65 23.87
CA PHE A 219 -18.90 9.51 22.78
C PHE A 219 -18.17 9.23 21.46
N GLN A 220 -18.91 8.67 20.50
CA GLN A 220 -18.39 8.35 19.19
C GLN A 220 -19.46 8.53 18.12
N ASP A 221 -19.00 8.70 16.88
CA ASP A 221 -19.82 8.71 15.68
C ASP A 221 -19.18 7.82 14.60
N GLU A 222 -20.02 7.30 13.71
CA GLU A 222 -19.61 6.61 12.50
C GLU A 222 -20.09 7.42 11.29
N VAL A 223 -19.21 7.62 10.32
CA VAL A 223 -19.47 8.41 9.13
C VAL A 223 -19.49 7.49 7.92
N HIS A 224 -20.67 7.29 7.36
CA HIS A 224 -20.97 6.43 6.23
C HIS A 224 -21.32 7.23 4.97
N GLY A 225 -21.34 6.56 3.81
CA GLY A 225 -21.62 7.12 2.50
C GLY A 225 -20.41 7.02 1.58
N SER A 226 -20.46 7.65 0.40
CA SER A 226 -19.33 7.73 -0.51
C SER A 226 -18.12 8.43 0.14
N LEU A 227 -16.89 8.12 -0.26
CA LEU A 227 -15.70 8.78 0.30
C LEU A 227 -15.76 10.30 0.18
N MET A 228 -16.32 10.81 -0.93
CA MET A 228 -16.54 12.24 -1.11
C MET A 228 -17.42 12.82 -0.01
N GLU A 229 -18.51 12.13 0.35
CA GLU A 229 -19.41 12.55 1.42
C GLU A 229 -18.83 12.33 2.81
N GLN A 230 -18.07 11.24 2.99
CA GLN A 230 -17.47 10.92 4.29
C GLN A 230 -16.49 11.98 4.75
N VAL A 231 -15.65 12.51 3.84
CA VAL A 231 -14.69 13.57 4.16
C VAL A 231 -15.40 14.81 4.67
N ASP A 232 -16.45 15.27 3.98
CA ASP A 232 -17.20 16.46 4.42
C ASP A 232 -17.89 16.25 5.74
N LYS A 233 -18.65 15.14 5.84
CA LYS A 233 -19.41 14.82 7.07
C LYS A 233 -18.46 14.71 8.27
N ALA A 234 -17.28 14.07 8.07
CA ALA A 234 -16.28 13.97 9.13
C ALA A 234 -15.73 15.34 9.53
N MET A 235 -15.41 16.19 8.55
CA MET A 235 -14.94 17.55 8.83
C MET A 235 -15.98 18.40 9.53
N ASP A 236 -17.25 18.29 9.12
CA ASP A 236 -18.35 19.02 9.76
C ASP A 236 -18.59 18.53 11.20
N LEU A 237 -18.60 17.21 11.42
CA LEU A 237 -18.70 16.64 12.77
C LEU A 237 -17.54 17.08 13.66
N ILE A 238 -16.31 17.00 13.16
CA ILE A 238 -15.13 17.42 13.93
C ILE A 238 -15.28 18.88 14.33
N LYS A 239 -15.60 19.78 13.40
CA LYS A 239 -15.74 21.21 13.68
C LYS A 239 -16.87 21.52 14.65
N THR A 240 -18.01 20.86 14.53
CA THR A 240 -19.23 21.24 15.27
C THR A 240 -19.40 20.52 16.61
N LYS A 241 -18.85 19.32 16.75
CA LYS A 241 -19.07 18.47 17.92
C LYS A 241 -17.80 18.16 18.71
N TYR A 242 -16.66 18.03 18.05
CA TYR A 242 -15.44 17.50 18.65
C TYR A 242 -14.42 18.59 18.99
N LEU A 243 -14.40 19.72 18.27
CA LEU A 243 -13.48 20.82 18.55
C LEU A 243 -14.00 21.76 19.60
N ILE A 244 -13.08 22.17 20.48
CA ILE A 244 -13.32 23.27 21.42
C ILE A 244 -12.88 24.57 20.76
N TYR A 245 -13.76 25.58 20.78
CA TYR A 245 -13.46 26.93 20.30
C TYR A 245 -13.17 27.86 21.46
N ARG A 246 -12.01 28.49 21.43
CA ARG A 246 -11.62 29.52 22.39
C ARG A 246 -12.16 30.86 21.92
N ILE A 247 -12.88 31.51 22.81
CA ILE A 247 -13.43 32.85 22.57
C ILE A 247 -12.40 33.88 23.04
N SER A 248 -12.01 34.79 22.15
CA SER A 248 -11.20 35.97 22.43
C SER A 248 -11.87 37.23 21.87
N TYR A 249 -11.45 38.38 22.31
CA TYR A 249 -11.98 39.67 21.86
C TYR A 249 -10.83 40.52 21.32
N GLU A 250 -11.01 41.06 20.12
CA GLU A 250 -10.12 42.05 19.53
C GLU A 250 -10.89 43.37 19.41
N GLY A 251 -10.71 44.23 20.39
CA GLY A 251 -11.57 45.36 20.60
C GLY A 251 -13.00 44.92 20.96
N ILE A 252 -13.98 45.27 20.13
CA ILE A 252 -15.41 44.89 20.30
C ILE A 252 -15.75 43.62 19.50
N SER A 253 -14.83 43.13 18.66
CA SER A 253 -15.09 41.96 17.80
C SER A 253 -14.75 40.68 18.52
N ARG A 254 -15.75 39.77 18.61
CA ARG A 254 -15.58 38.40 19.12
C ARG A 254 -14.86 37.56 18.05
N ARG A 255 -13.80 36.87 18.47
CA ARG A 255 -13.10 35.87 17.67
C ARG A 255 -13.24 34.50 18.30
N GLU A 256 -13.55 33.51 17.49
CA GLU A 256 -13.60 32.09 17.88
C GLU A 256 -12.46 31.39 17.15
N THR A 257 -11.52 30.84 17.91
CA THR A 257 -10.37 30.14 17.37
C THR A 257 -10.49 28.66 17.74
N PRO A 258 -10.50 27.75 16.75
CA PRO A 258 -10.52 26.32 17.03
C PRO A 258 -9.26 25.90 17.77
N GLN A 259 -9.38 24.88 18.60
CA GLN A 259 -8.27 24.35 19.41
C GLN A 259 -7.14 23.81 18.53
N PHE A 260 -7.49 23.23 17.38
CA PHE A 260 -6.53 22.71 16.38
C PHE A 260 -6.79 23.38 15.04
N PRO A 261 -5.74 23.62 14.21
CA PRO A 261 -5.90 24.19 12.87
C PRO A 261 -6.78 23.29 11.99
N VAL A 262 -7.83 23.85 11.41
CA VAL A 262 -8.79 23.11 10.57
C VAL A 262 -8.14 22.54 9.33
N GLU A 263 -7.20 23.28 8.76
CA GLU A 263 -6.42 22.89 7.58
C GLU A 263 -5.57 21.64 7.86
N ALA A 264 -4.91 21.58 9.01
CA ALA A 264 -4.12 20.42 9.41
C ALA A 264 -5.00 19.17 9.65
N ILE A 265 -6.21 19.36 10.20
CA ILE A 265 -7.19 18.27 10.37
C ILE A 265 -7.62 17.74 9.00
N ARG A 266 -7.93 18.65 8.05
CA ARG A 266 -8.32 18.28 6.69
C ARG A 266 -7.22 17.50 5.98
N GLU A 267 -5.99 18.00 6.01
CA GLU A 267 -4.84 17.33 5.39
C GLU A 267 -4.62 15.94 5.99
N SER A 268 -4.65 15.81 7.31
CA SER A 268 -4.51 14.53 8.00
C SER A 268 -5.61 13.53 7.61
N LEU A 269 -6.86 14.00 7.48
CA LEU A 269 -7.98 13.17 7.03
C LEU A 269 -7.80 12.73 5.58
N MET A 270 -7.41 13.63 4.69
CA MET A 270 -7.15 13.32 3.28
C MET A 270 -6.01 12.32 3.13
N ASN A 271 -4.93 12.48 3.91
CA ASN A 271 -3.84 11.51 3.96
C ASN A 271 -4.33 10.14 4.43
N CYS A 272 -5.20 10.08 5.44
CA CYS A 272 -5.81 8.81 5.84
C CYS A 272 -6.59 8.15 4.70
N VAL A 273 -7.39 8.89 3.97
CA VAL A 273 -8.20 8.39 2.85
C VAL A 273 -7.31 7.90 1.70
N ALA A 274 -6.29 8.67 1.32
CA ALA A 274 -5.39 8.35 0.21
C ALA A 274 -4.44 7.18 0.51
N HIS A 275 -4.06 6.99 1.79
CA HIS A 275 -3.05 6.01 2.20
C HIS A 275 -3.60 4.78 2.94
N LYS A 276 -4.92 4.72 3.22
CA LYS A 276 -5.55 3.56 3.85
C LYS A 276 -5.38 2.28 3.00
N ASP A 277 -5.01 1.18 3.65
CA ASP A 277 -5.18 -0.16 3.07
C ASP A 277 -6.65 -0.59 3.16
N TYR A 278 -7.41 -0.39 2.10
CA TYR A 278 -8.83 -0.77 2.04
C TYR A 278 -9.06 -2.29 2.01
N ALA A 279 -8.03 -3.09 1.74
CA ALA A 279 -8.13 -4.55 1.86
C ALA A 279 -8.10 -5.04 3.31
N SER A 280 -7.75 -4.19 4.28
CA SER A 280 -7.64 -4.55 5.70
C SER A 280 -8.97 -4.71 6.43
N ALA A 281 -10.08 -4.27 5.84
CA ALA A 281 -11.42 -4.24 6.45
C ALA A 281 -11.54 -3.41 7.77
N VAL A 282 -10.51 -2.67 8.16
CA VAL A 282 -10.54 -1.82 9.37
C VAL A 282 -10.84 -0.38 8.96
N PRO A 283 -11.81 0.34 9.59
CA PRO A 283 -12.14 1.71 9.25
C PRO A 283 -11.02 2.69 9.61
N ILE A 284 -11.05 3.89 9.02
CA ILE A 284 -10.26 5.03 9.50
C ILE A 284 -10.76 5.38 10.91
N GLN A 285 -9.83 5.64 11.84
CA GLN A 285 -10.15 5.98 13.20
C GLN A 285 -9.56 7.34 13.55
N ILE A 286 -10.41 8.24 14.03
CA ILE A 286 -10.04 9.57 14.51
C ILE A 286 -10.33 9.62 16.00
N SER A 287 -9.28 9.76 16.80
CA SER A 287 -9.38 9.88 18.26
C SER A 287 -9.10 11.33 18.67
N VAL A 288 -10.09 11.99 19.22
CA VAL A 288 -10.00 13.38 19.67
C VAL A 288 -9.82 13.40 21.19
N PHE A 289 -8.79 14.07 21.65
CA PHE A 289 -8.43 14.26 23.05
C PHE A 289 -8.45 15.76 23.41
N PRO A 290 -8.43 16.11 24.70
CA PRO A 290 -8.42 17.53 25.12
C PRO A 290 -7.23 18.34 24.63
N ASP A 291 -6.13 17.72 24.28
CA ASP A 291 -4.85 18.35 23.92
C ASP A 291 -4.27 17.92 22.57
N HIS A 292 -4.77 16.84 21.96
CA HIS A 292 -4.33 16.36 20.64
C HIS A 292 -5.43 15.63 19.88
N ILE A 293 -5.19 15.38 18.57
CA ILE A 293 -6.01 14.52 17.72
C ILE A 293 -5.09 13.48 17.09
N THR A 294 -5.51 12.23 17.13
CA THR A 294 -4.83 11.12 16.43
C THR A 294 -5.65 10.65 15.26
N PHE A 295 -5.03 10.57 14.09
CA PHE A 295 -5.57 9.96 12.89
C PHE A 295 -4.88 8.62 12.66
N TRP A 296 -5.66 7.57 12.53
CA TRP A 296 -5.14 6.23 12.31
C TRP A 296 -5.82 5.56 11.12
N ASN A 297 -5.02 4.89 10.32
CA ASN A 297 -5.48 3.97 9.27
C ASN A 297 -4.53 2.76 9.18
N SER A 298 -4.96 1.71 8.50
CA SER A 298 -4.19 0.47 8.30
C SER A 298 -3.13 0.56 7.20
N GLY A 299 -2.88 1.75 6.67
CA GLY A 299 -1.86 1.99 5.64
C GLY A 299 -0.44 1.74 6.14
N GLN A 300 0.48 1.61 5.20
CA GLN A 300 1.91 1.44 5.46
C GLN A 300 2.70 2.45 4.63
N LEU A 301 3.82 2.89 5.18
CA LEU A 301 4.78 3.70 4.43
C LEU A 301 5.35 2.89 3.25
N PRO A 302 5.75 3.56 2.15
CA PRO A 302 6.49 2.92 1.07
C PRO A 302 7.71 2.16 1.59
N GLU A 303 8.10 1.10 0.91
CA GLU A 303 9.30 0.34 1.22
C GLU A 303 10.52 1.27 1.24
N ASN A 304 11.37 1.18 2.25
CA ASN A 304 12.53 2.04 2.49
C ASN A 304 12.23 3.48 2.97
N TRP A 305 10.98 3.79 3.35
CA TRP A 305 10.68 5.05 4.02
C TRP A 305 10.67 4.86 5.54
N THR A 306 11.27 5.82 6.23
CA THR A 306 11.21 5.93 7.69
C THR A 306 10.34 7.12 8.07
N THR A 307 9.93 7.19 9.34
CA THR A 307 9.19 8.34 9.88
C THR A 307 9.97 9.65 9.71
N ASP A 308 11.30 9.60 9.82
CA ASP A 308 12.15 10.79 9.68
C ASP A 308 12.08 11.36 8.27
N LYS A 309 11.96 10.50 7.24
CA LYS A 309 11.84 10.92 5.86
C LYS A 309 10.55 11.70 5.57
N LEU A 310 9.50 11.52 6.39
CA LEU A 310 8.27 12.28 6.26
C LEU A 310 8.43 13.77 6.64
N PHE A 311 9.45 14.12 7.41
CA PHE A 311 9.78 15.51 7.75
C PHE A 311 10.66 16.20 6.72
N GLU A 312 11.15 15.45 5.73
CA GLU A 312 11.95 15.97 4.61
C GLU A 312 11.08 16.13 3.36
N SER A 313 11.59 16.85 2.36
CA SER A 313 10.95 16.91 1.04
C SER A 313 10.95 15.52 0.41
N HIS A 314 9.78 14.98 0.11
CA HIS A 314 9.61 13.67 -0.51
C HIS A 314 8.54 13.71 -1.62
N PRO A 315 8.62 12.83 -2.63
CA PRO A 315 7.57 12.72 -3.64
C PRO A 315 6.27 12.17 -3.02
N SER A 316 5.14 12.61 -3.57
CA SER A 316 3.85 12.00 -3.22
C SER A 316 3.77 10.58 -3.78
N SER A 317 3.47 9.61 -2.92
CA SER A 317 3.31 8.19 -3.29
C SER A 317 2.08 7.61 -2.59
N PRO A 318 0.87 7.98 -3.04
CA PRO A 318 -0.35 7.53 -2.41
C PRO A 318 -0.54 6.01 -2.57
N TYR A 319 -1.05 5.37 -1.53
CA TYR A 319 -1.35 3.94 -1.56
C TYR A 319 -2.52 3.63 -2.52
N ASN A 320 -3.45 4.58 -2.68
CA ASN A 320 -4.58 4.52 -3.59
C ASN A 320 -4.53 5.69 -4.59
N PRO A 321 -3.77 5.57 -5.69
CA PRO A 321 -3.50 6.68 -6.58
C PRO A 321 -4.73 7.18 -7.34
N LEU A 322 -5.72 6.33 -7.66
CA LEU A 322 -6.95 6.77 -8.32
C LEU A 322 -7.83 7.58 -7.37
N ILE A 323 -7.93 7.17 -6.10
CA ILE A 323 -8.63 7.92 -5.06
C ILE A 323 -7.96 9.28 -4.86
N ALA A 324 -6.64 9.29 -4.69
CA ALA A 324 -5.88 10.54 -4.52
C ALA A 324 -6.02 11.47 -5.73
N ASN A 325 -5.96 10.94 -6.97
CA ASN A 325 -6.16 11.73 -8.19
C ASN A 325 -7.56 12.35 -8.27
N ALA A 326 -8.60 11.63 -7.87
CA ALA A 326 -9.96 12.18 -7.84
C ALA A 326 -10.07 13.36 -6.86
N PHE A 327 -9.55 13.22 -5.64
CA PHE A 327 -9.53 14.30 -4.66
C PHE A 327 -8.61 15.46 -5.07
N PHE A 328 -7.51 15.20 -5.78
CA PHE A 328 -6.71 16.26 -6.37
C PHE A 328 -7.52 17.06 -7.39
N ARG A 329 -8.22 16.39 -8.30
CA ARG A 329 -9.01 17.05 -9.35
C ARG A 329 -10.22 17.81 -8.80
N SER A 330 -10.82 17.32 -7.71
CA SER A 330 -11.89 18.08 -7.02
C SER A 330 -11.35 19.28 -6.22
N GLY A 331 -10.03 19.40 -6.03
CA GLY A 331 -9.44 20.48 -5.26
C GLY A 331 -9.33 20.21 -3.76
N ASP A 332 -9.55 18.98 -3.36
CA ASP A 332 -9.55 18.56 -1.95
C ASP A 332 -8.14 18.25 -1.41
N ILE A 333 -7.20 17.89 -2.30
CA ILE A 333 -5.77 17.67 -2.01
C ILE A 333 -4.93 18.64 -2.83
N GLU A 334 -3.81 19.13 -2.28
CA GLU A 334 -2.83 19.99 -2.97
C GLU A 334 -1.84 19.20 -3.85
#